data_312d9a588792892a7209374b7249c400
#
_entry.id   312d9a588792892a7209374b7249c400
#
_cell.length_a   1.000
_cell.length_b   1.000
_cell.length_c   1.000
_cell.angle_alpha   90.00
_cell.angle_beta   90.00
_cell.angle_gamma   90.00
#
_symmetry.space_group_name_H-M   'P 1'
#
loop_
_entity.id
_entity.type
_entity.pdbx_description
1 polymer ?
#
loop_
_entity_poly.entity_id
_entity_poly.type
_entity_poly.pdbx_seq_one_letter_code
_entity_poly.pdbx_strand_id
1 'polypeptide(L)'
;MDTMSWRTVVPLYGPAEFAGYTEEDIAYLKERFGALPSVLEEFYRAAGRTEAFHHVQDTWLLPEHFRTWDWLRKSEHLLLLNENQGVCRALIRREDLSLPDPPVYSTEDDEHWALSAPSTSAFLAAALAYEASFTFPHSPEGFLWLDEEDMDLLSTRLTQLPLSLQNWLREMEITLYQNAPDNLAAVTGDEESASMLYGAVCEESYRKLDAALEGIGEPM
;
A
#
# COMPACT_ATOMS: atom_id res chain seq x y z
N MET A 1 14.42 15.69 5.25
CA MET A 1 13.71 14.41 5.50
C MET A 1 13.80 13.64 4.20
N ASP A 2 14.42 12.47 4.23
CA ASP A 2 14.40 11.59 3.05
C ASP A 2 12.94 11.21 2.80
N THR A 3 12.44 11.56 1.64
CA THR A 3 11.07 11.22 1.25
C THR A 3 11.02 9.69 1.08
N MET A 4 10.23 9.01 1.91
CA MET A 4 10.00 7.57 1.77
C MET A 4 9.49 7.31 0.36
N SER A 5 10.06 6.33 -0.31
CA SER A 5 9.68 5.92 -1.66
C SER A 5 9.38 4.43 -1.68
N TRP A 6 8.75 3.94 -2.73
CA TRP A 6 8.50 2.51 -2.92
C TRP A 6 9.77 1.64 -2.75
N ARG A 7 10.96 2.20 -3.03
CA ARG A 7 12.24 1.47 -2.85
C ARG A 7 12.56 1.13 -1.40
N THR A 8 12.07 1.92 -0.45
CA THR A 8 12.33 1.69 0.98
C THR A 8 11.60 0.47 1.53
N VAL A 9 10.53 0.04 0.86
CA VAL A 9 9.72 -1.14 1.26
C VAL A 9 10.08 -2.40 0.48
N VAL A 10 10.98 -2.31 -0.50
CA VAL A 10 11.49 -3.47 -1.27
C VAL A 10 11.99 -4.63 -0.39
N PRO A 11 12.70 -4.40 0.72
CA PRO A 11 13.15 -5.50 1.58
C PRO A 11 12.02 -6.39 2.11
N LEU A 12 10.77 -5.88 2.17
CA LEU A 12 9.60 -6.66 2.59
C LEU A 12 9.18 -7.75 1.60
N TYR A 13 9.67 -7.69 0.36
CA TYR A 13 9.37 -8.67 -0.68
C TYR A 13 10.48 -9.72 -0.88
N GLY A 14 11.56 -9.65 -0.08
CA GLY A 14 12.71 -10.53 -0.24
C GLY A 14 13.42 -10.32 -1.58
N PRO A 15 14.05 -11.37 -2.14
CA PRO A 15 14.74 -11.28 -3.42
C PRO A 15 13.73 -11.27 -4.58
N ALA A 16 13.24 -10.11 -4.97
CA ALA A 16 12.32 -9.93 -6.09
C ALA A 16 13.08 -9.48 -7.36
N GLU A 17 12.70 -10.04 -8.50
CA GLU A 17 13.13 -9.56 -9.81
C GLU A 17 12.23 -8.40 -10.25
N PHE A 18 12.80 -7.21 -10.42
CA PHE A 18 12.06 -6.04 -10.85
C PHE A 18 11.80 -6.06 -12.35
N ALA A 19 10.56 -5.80 -12.73
CA ALA A 19 10.13 -5.66 -14.10
C ALA A 19 9.34 -4.36 -14.28
N GLY A 20 9.69 -3.59 -15.31
CA GLY A 20 9.01 -2.34 -15.64
C GLY A 20 8.11 -2.45 -16.87
N TYR A 21 7.29 -1.43 -17.06
CA TYR A 21 6.50 -1.21 -18.26
C TYR A 21 7.35 -0.62 -19.39
N THR A 22 6.92 -0.86 -20.62
CA THR A 22 7.55 -0.29 -21.82
C THR A 22 7.21 1.20 -21.96
N GLU A 23 8.01 1.92 -22.76
CA GLU A 23 7.70 3.32 -23.11
C GLU A 23 6.36 3.45 -23.85
N GLU A 24 5.92 2.42 -24.58
CA GLU A 24 4.61 2.40 -25.25
C GLU A 24 3.46 2.35 -24.23
N ASP A 25 3.60 1.58 -23.16
CA ASP A 25 2.59 1.50 -22.09
C ASP A 25 2.47 2.82 -21.34
N ILE A 26 3.60 3.45 -21.04
CA ILE A 26 3.65 4.75 -20.37
C ILE A 26 3.09 5.85 -21.28
N ALA A 27 3.45 5.83 -22.57
CA ALA A 27 2.92 6.77 -23.54
C ALA A 27 1.40 6.65 -23.70
N TYR A 28 0.87 5.43 -23.67
CA TYR A 28 -0.57 5.19 -23.68
C TYR A 28 -1.29 5.86 -22.49
N LEU A 29 -0.77 5.72 -21.27
CA LEU A 29 -1.38 6.39 -20.10
C LEU A 29 -1.29 7.93 -20.22
N LYS A 30 -0.16 8.46 -20.70
CA LYS A 30 -0.01 9.89 -20.94
C LYS A 30 -0.99 10.42 -22.00
N GLU A 31 -1.19 9.69 -23.07
CA GLU A 31 -2.18 10.04 -24.12
C GLU A 31 -3.60 10.00 -23.54
N ARG A 32 -3.92 8.95 -22.79
CA ARG A 32 -5.25 8.72 -22.21
C ARG A 32 -5.64 9.79 -21.20
N PHE A 33 -4.73 10.20 -20.33
CA PHE A 33 -4.99 11.10 -19.21
C PHE A 33 -4.48 12.53 -19.41
N GLY A 34 -3.68 12.77 -20.46
CA GLY A 34 -3.07 14.06 -20.76
C GLY A 34 -1.72 14.29 -20.04
N ALA A 35 -1.52 13.68 -18.89
CA ALA A 35 -0.27 13.69 -18.12
C ALA A 35 -0.14 12.43 -17.27
N LEU A 36 1.07 12.17 -16.79
CA LEU A 36 1.36 11.12 -15.81
C LEU A 36 2.36 11.69 -14.80
N PRO A 37 2.11 11.60 -13.47
CA PRO A 37 3.03 12.06 -12.45
C PRO A 37 4.41 11.42 -12.59
N SER A 38 5.48 12.21 -12.44
CA SER A 38 6.84 11.71 -12.68
C SER A 38 7.24 10.58 -11.73
N VAL A 39 6.78 10.61 -10.49
CA VAL A 39 7.03 9.54 -9.50
C VAL A 39 6.36 8.22 -9.89
N LEU A 40 5.16 8.28 -10.45
CA LEU A 40 4.44 7.10 -10.92
C LEU A 40 5.05 6.56 -12.22
N GLU A 41 5.48 7.46 -13.12
CA GLU A 41 6.20 7.09 -14.34
C GLU A 41 7.52 6.38 -14.01
N GLU A 42 8.27 6.88 -13.02
CA GLU A 42 9.48 6.23 -12.53
C GLU A 42 9.19 4.83 -11.95
N PHE A 43 8.16 4.71 -11.11
CA PHE A 43 7.74 3.42 -10.56
C PHE A 43 7.36 2.43 -11.66
N TYR A 44 6.53 2.83 -12.61
CA TYR A 44 6.12 1.97 -13.72
C TYR A 44 7.31 1.51 -14.56
N ARG A 45 8.26 2.39 -14.88
CA ARG A 45 9.48 2.00 -15.62
C ARG A 45 10.37 1.04 -14.85
N ALA A 46 10.51 1.24 -13.55
CA ALA A 46 11.46 0.49 -12.75
C ALA A 46 10.89 -0.85 -12.25
N ALA A 47 9.61 -0.88 -11.86
CA ALA A 47 9.05 -1.97 -11.07
C ALA A 47 7.55 -2.24 -11.30
N GLY A 48 6.87 -1.47 -12.12
CA GLY A 48 5.42 -1.54 -12.25
C GLY A 48 4.85 -2.88 -12.73
N ARG A 49 5.67 -3.78 -13.27
CA ARG A 49 5.30 -5.15 -13.68
C ARG A 49 5.91 -6.23 -12.78
N THR A 50 6.49 -5.86 -11.64
CA THR A 50 7.05 -6.82 -10.69
C THR A 50 5.95 -7.71 -10.14
N GLU A 51 6.02 -9.01 -10.43
CA GLU A 51 4.96 -9.98 -10.09
C GLU A 51 4.67 -10.00 -8.58
N ALA A 52 5.72 -9.91 -7.75
CA ALA A 52 5.59 -9.90 -6.29
C ALA A 52 4.76 -8.72 -5.74
N PHE A 53 4.55 -7.64 -6.52
CA PHE A 53 3.75 -6.49 -6.12
C PHE A 53 2.28 -6.62 -6.47
N HIS A 54 1.90 -7.67 -7.21
CA HIS A 54 0.55 -7.83 -7.75
C HIS A 54 -0.11 -9.09 -7.23
N HIS A 55 -1.45 -9.11 -7.28
CA HIS A 55 -2.27 -10.29 -6.95
C HIS A 55 -2.11 -10.78 -5.51
N VAL A 56 -1.98 -9.84 -4.58
CA VAL A 56 -1.88 -10.14 -3.15
C VAL A 56 -3.26 -10.00 -2.50
N GLN A 57 -3.52 -8.89 -1.82
CA GLN A 57 -4.81 -8.60 -1.19
C GLN A 57 -5.68 -7.78 -2.14
N ASP A 58 -5.15 -6.66 -2.62
CA ASP A 58 -5.87 -5.72 -3.45
C ASP A 58 -5.42 -5.79 -4.92
N THR A 59 -6.21 -5.21 -5.82
CA THR A 59 -5.92 -5.24 -7.25
C THR A 59 -5.29 -3.94 -7.71
N TRP A 60 -3.99 -3.97 -8.03
CA TRP A 60 -3.33 -2.85 -8.71
C TRP A 60 -3.92 -2.63 -10.09
N LEU A 61 -4.27 -1.38 -10.40
CA LEU A 61 -4.85 -1.01 -11.70
C LEU A 61 -3.75 -0.57 -12.66
N LEU A 62 -3.33 -1.50 -13.49
CA LEU A 62 -2.16 -1.45 -14.35
C LEU A 62 -2.49 -0.91 -15.76
N PRO A 63 -1.51 -0.45 -16.56
CA PRO A 63 -1.73 0.08 -17.91
C PRO A 63 -2.59 -0.81 -18.83
N GLU A 64 -2.42 -2.13 -18.77
CA GLU A 64 -3.23 -3.08 -19.54
C GLU A 64 -4.70 -3.13 -19.15
N HIS A 65 -5.00 -2.89 -17.88
CA HIS A 65 -6.39 -2.84 -17.39
C HIS A 65 -7.14 -1.66 -17.99
N PHE A 66 -6.49 -0.50 -18.16
CA PHE A 66 -7.07 0.66 -18.82
C PHE A 66 -7.33 0.44 -20.32
N ARG A 67 -6.64 -0.53 -20.94
CA ARG A 67 -6.91 -0.93 -22.33
C ARG A 67 -8.06 -1.91 -22.46
N THR A 68 -8.28 -2.78 -21.46
CA THR A 68 -9.14 -3.96 -21.59
C THR A 68 -10.42 -3.88 -20.76
N TRP A 69 -10.42 -3.24 -19.60
CA TRP A 69 -11.60 -3.18 -18.74
C TRP A 69 -12.47 -1.97 -19.06
N ASP A 70 -13.73 -2.23 -19.43
CA ASP A 70 -14.67 -1.19 -19.91
C ASP A 70 -14.91 -0.07 -18.91
N TRP A 71 -14.96 -0.38 -17.62
CA TRP A 71 -15.20 0.61 -16.58
C TRP A 71 -13.96 1.52 -16.40
N LEU A 72 -12.73 0.99 -16.48
CA LEU A 72 -11.51 1.77 -16.42
C LEU A 72 -11.32 2.66 -17.66
N ARG A 73 -11.74 2.16 -18.83
CA ARG A 73 -11.72 2.97 -20.06
C ARG A 73 -12.63 4.20 -19.99
N LYS A 74 -13.64 4.18 -19.11
CA LYS A 74 -14.59 5.28 -18.91
C LYS A 74 -14.18 6.20 -17.76
N SER A 75 -13.24 5.79 -16.90
CA SER A 75 -12.79 6.60 -15.78
C SER A 75 -12.16 7.91 -16.23
N GLU A 76 -12.55 9.01 -15.61
CA GLU A 76 -11.93 10.33 -15.81
C GLU A 76 -10.64 10.49 -15.00
N HIS A 77 -10.51 9.75 -13.91
CA HIS A 77 -9.39 9.77 -12.98
C HIS A 77 -8.44 8.60 -13.20
N LEU A 78 -7.19 8.74 -12.80
CA LEU A 78 -6.21 7.65 -12.83
C LEU A 78 -6.36 6.84 -11.53
N LEU A 79 -7.01 5.70 -11.62
CA LEU A 79 -7.13 4.77 -10.51
C LEU A 79 -5.84 3.96 -10.36
N LEU A 80 -5.41 3.72 -9.11
CA LEU A 80 -4.17 3.04 -8.78
C LEU A 80 -4.40 1.66 -8.17
N LEU A 81 -5.36 1.56 -7.24
CA LEU A 81 -5.63 0.36 -6.46
C LEU A 81 -7.14 0.20 -6.29
N ASN A 82 -7.62 -1.04 -6.37
CA ASN A 82 -8.99 -1.41 -6.07
C ASN A 82 -8.98 -2.45 -4.97
N GLU A 83 -9.67 -2.15 -3.87
CA GLU A 83 -9.81 -3.07 -2.75
C GLU A 83 -10.48 -4.39 -3.23
N ASN A 84 -10.10 -5.52 -2.67
CA ASN A 84 -10.41 -6.86 -3.20
C ASN A 84 -11.92 -7.16 -3.29
N GLN A 85 -12.73 -6.62 -2.38
CA GLN A 85 -14.20 -6.73 -2.39
C GLN A 85 -14.87 -5.58 -3.14
N GLY A 86 -14.07 -4.62 -3.66
CA GLY A 86 -14.56 -3.46 -4.39
C GLY A 86 -15.23 -2.40 -3.51
N VAL A 87 -14.94 -2.39 -2.20
CA VAL A 87 -15.50 -1.43 -1.25
C VAL A 87 -14.95 -0.03 -1.50
N CYS A 88 -13.66 0.09 -1.77
CA CYS A 88 -13.03 1.38 -2.05
C CYS A 88 -11.96 1.29 -3.15
N ARG A 89 -11.57 2.45 -3.66
CA ARG A 89 -10.53 2.60 -4.70
C ARG A 89 -9.65 3.78 -4.39
N ALA A 90 -8.37 3.64 -4.72
CA ALA A 90 -7.42 4.75 -4.68
C ALA A 90 -7.25 5.36 -6.08
N LEU A 91 -7.18 6.69 -6.13
CA LEU A 91 -7.05 7.42 -7.38
C LEU A 91 -6.22 8.70 -7.25
N ILE A 92 -5.67 9.14 -8.39
CA ILE A 92 -5.17 10.50 -8.58
C ILE A 92 -6.23 11.25 -9.42
N ARG A 93 -6.65 12.42 -8.95
CA ARG A 93 -7.63 13.25 -9.69
C ARG A 93 -7.00 13.76 -10.98
N ARG A 94 -7.83 13.89 -12.01
CA ARG A 94 -7.37 14.33 -13.34
C ARG A 94 -6.63 15.67 -13.31
N GLU A 95 -7.10 16.61 -12.53
CA GLU A 95 -6.51 17.94 -12.37
C GLU A 95 -5.12 17.92 -11.72
N ASP A 96 -4.81 16.88 -10.94
CA ASP A 96 -3.55 16.74 -10.21
C ASP A 96 -2.48 15.97 -11.00
N LEU A 97 -2.82 15.32 -12.12
CA LEU A 97 -1.91 14.47 -12.89
C LEU A 97 -0.68 15.19 -13.48
N SER A 98 -0.75 16.52 -13.61
CA SER A 98 0.40 17.34 -14.04
C SER A 98 1.42 17.61 -12.94
N LEU A 99 1.07 17.34 -11.67
CA LEU A 99 1.99 17.47 -10.55
C LEU A 99 3.02 16.33 -10.59
N PRO A 100 4.27 16.58 -10.17
CA PRO A 100 5.29 15.52 -10.17
C PRO A 100 5.00 14.41 -9.15
N ASP A 101 4.39 14.73 -8.02
CA ASP A 101 4.06 13.81 -6.92
C ASP A 101 2.74 14.22 -6.26
N PRO A 102 1.58 14.02 -6.94
CA PRO A 102 0.28 14.48 -6.48
C PRO A 102 -0.24 13.67 -5.29
N PRO A 103 -1.21 14.22 -4.53
CA PRO A 103 -1.95 13.47 -3.52
C PRO A 103 -2.75 12.34 -4.15
N VAL A 104 -3.00 11.30 -3.33
CA VAL A 104 -3.87 10.17 -3.68
C VAL A 104 -5.10 10.21 -2.79
N TYR A 105 -6.25 9.98 -3.38
CA TYR A 105 -7.54 9.96 -2.72
C TYR A 105 -8.15 8.56 -2.74
N SER A 106 -8.99 8.26 -1.77
CA SER A 106 -9.86 7.09 -1.75
C SER A 106 -11.31 7.47 -2.02
N THR A 107 -12.07 6.55 -2.58
CA THR A 107 -13.51 6.70 -2.82
C THR A 107 -14.20 5.36 -2.68
N GLU A 108 -15.44 5.36 -2.18
CA GLU A 108 -16.33 4.20 -2.11
C GLU A 108 -17.43 4.25 -3.17
N ASP A 109 -17.83 5.44 -3.61
CA ASP A 109 -18.98 5.67 -4.47
C ASP A 109 -18.65 6.36 -5.80
N ASP A 110 -17.37 6.66 -6.06
CA ASP A 110 -16.87 7.42 -7.22
C ASP A 110 -17.36 8.90 -7.28
N GLU A 111 -18.04 9.40 -6.24
CA GLU A 111 -18.58 10.77 -6.16
C GLU A 111 -17.89 11.57 -5.04
N HIS A 112 -17.58 10.93 -3.92
CA HIS A 112 -16.93 11.55 -2.75
C HIS A 112 -15.53 11.00 -2.57
N TRP A 113 -14.57 11.91 -2.39
CA TRP A 113 -13.14 11.54 -2.27
C TRP A 113 -12.55 12.07 -0.97
N ALA A 114 -11.91 11.19 -0.22
CA ALA A 114 -11.14 11.53 0.95
C ALA A 114 -9.64 11.40 0.67
N LEU A 115 -8.81 12.21 1.31
CA LEU A 115 -7.36 12.11 1.17
C LEU A 115 -6.87 10.78 1.76
N SER A 116 -6.23 9.94 0.95
CA SER A 116 -5.63 8.70 1.41
C SER A 116 -4.14 8.85 1.71
N ALA A 117 -3.41 9.57 0.87
CA ALA A 117 -2.00 9.88 1.11
C ALA A 117 -1.65 11.28 0.56
N PRO A 118 -0.73 12.01 1.22
CA PRO A 118 -0.38 13.37 0.82
C PRO A 118 0.39 13.44 -0.50
N SER A 119 0.96 12.32 -0.96
CA SER A 119 1.66 12.21 -2.23
C SER A 119 1.58 10.80 -2.80
N THR A 120 1.75 10.66 -4.11
CA THR A 120 1.79 9.36 -4.80
C THR A 120 2.97 8.51 -4.34
N SER A 121 4.13 9.11 -4.04
CA SER A 121 5.29 8.38 -3.50
C SER A 121 5.00 7.77 -2.13
N ALA A 122 4.33 8.51 -1.23
CA ALA A 122 3.90 8.02 0.07
C ALA A 122 2.84 6.91 -0.08
N PHE A 123 1.85 7.10 -0.96
CA PHE A 123 0.84 6.08 -1.26
C PHE A 123 1.47 4.78 -1.76
N LEU A 124 2.35 4.84 -2.77
CA LEU A 124 3.01 3.66 -3.32
C LEU A 124 3.79 2.89 -2.25
N ALA A 125 4.54 3.61 -1.39
CA ALA A 125 5.30 2.97 -0.32
C ALA A 125 4.38 2.33 0.72
N ALA A 126 3.32 3.03 1.17
CA ALA A 126 2.39 2.52 2.17
C ALA A 126 1.56 1.34 1.64
N ALA A 127 1.01 1.45 0.41
CA ALA A 127 0.22 0.40 -0.20
C ALA A 127 1.06 -0.86 -0.46
N LEU A 128 2.27 -0.72 -1.01
CA LEU A 128 3.17 -1.87 -1.19
C LEU A 128 3.55 -2.51 0.15
N ALA A 129 3.82 -1.72 1.19
CA ALA A 129 4.12 -2.30 2.51
C ALA A 129 2.91 -3.04 3.09
N TYR A 130 1.71 -2.48 2.97
CA TYR A 130 0.47 -3.14 3.37
C TYR A 130 0.26 -4.46 2.60
N GLU A 131 0.37 -4.45 1.28
CA GLU A 131 0.27 -5.65 0.45
C GLU A 131 1.29 -6.72 0.83
N ALA A 132 2.55 -6.35 1.14
CA ALA A 132 3.58 -7.29 1.57
C ALA A 132 3.19 -8.04 2.85
N SER A 133 2.41 -7.42 3.76
CA SER A 133 1.99 -8.06 5.01
C SER A 133 1.18 -9.33 4.82
N PHE A 134 0.52 -9.48 3.68
CA PHE A 134 -0.26 -10.69 3.33
C PHE A 134 0.58 -11.81 2.70
N THR A 135 1.86 -11.56 2.38
CA THR A 135 2.71 -12.49 1.63
C THR A 135 3.89 -13.03 2.41
N PHE A 136 4.07 -12.62 3.65
CA PHE A 136 5.22 -13.05 4.43
C PHE A 136 5.28 -14.57 4.61
N PRO A 137 6.41 -15.22 4.29
CA PRO A 137 6.58 -16.65 4.48
C PRO A 137 6.62 -17.05 5.97
N HIS A 138 6.88 -16.08 6.85
CA HIS A 138 6.89 -16.25 8.29
C HIS A 138 5.90 -15.27 8.92
N SER A 139 4.73 -15.76 9.29
CA SER A 139 3.62 -15.01 9.90
C SER A 139 2.79 -15.94 10.79
N PRO A 140 2.03 -15.42 11.76
CA PRO A 140 1.05 -16.21 12.49
C PRO A 140 -0.12 -16.60 11.59
N GLU A 141 -0.94 -17.54 12.05
CA GLU A 141 -2.23 -17.84 11.40
C GLU A 141 -3.25 -16.74 11.80
N GLY A 142 -3.76 -16.01 10.80
CA GLY A 142 -4.82 -15.01 10.99
C GLY A 142 -4.35 -13.65 11.49
N PHE A 143 -5.33 -12.87 11.92
CA PHE A 143 -5.13 -11.52 12.43
C PHE A 143 -5.12 -11.53 13.97
N LEU A 144 -4.51 -10.50 14.58
CA LEU A 144 -4.71 -10.17 15.97
C LEU A 144 -5.69 -9.00 16.09
N TRP A 145 -6.61 -9.09 17.03
CA TRP A 145 -7.41 -7.94 17.46
C TRP A 145 -6.64 -7.15 18.51
N LEU A 146 -6.64 -5.81 18.39
CA LEU A 146 -5.95 -4.88 19.28
C LEU A 146 -6.95 -3.93 19.92
N ASP A 147 -6.80 -3.70 21.22
CA ASP A 147 -7.46 -2.60 21.93
C ASP A 147 -6.52 -1.38 22.08
N GLU A 148 -6.98 -0.35 22.80
CA GLU A 148 -6.23 0.88 23.03
C GLU A 148 -4.92 0.62 23.81
N GLU A 149 -4.92 -0.29 24.81
CA GLU A 149 -3.74 -0.63 25.62
C GLU A 149 -2.69 -1.36 24.74
N ASP A 150 -3.13 -2.25 23.86
CA ASP A 150 -2.29 -2.94 22.88
C ASP A 150 -1.64 -1.95 21.88
N MET A 151 -2.38 -0.95 21.43
CA MET A 151 -1.86 0.09 20.53
C MET A 151 -0.77 0.94 21.18
N ASP A 152 -0.96 1.28 22.47
CA ASP A 152 0.05 1.99 23.25
C ASP A 152 1.32 1.14 23.42
N LEU A 153 1.19 -0.14 23.76
CA LEU A 153 2.30 -1.08 23.89
C LEU A 153 3.05 -1.25 22.55
N LEU A 154 2.33 -1.42 21.46
CA LEU A 154 2.89 -1.55 20.13
C LEU A 154 3.79 -0.36 19.78
N SER A 155 3.29 0.86 20.04
CA SER A 155 4.03 2.11 19.78
C SER A 155 5.30 2.27 20.61
N THR A 156 5.39 1.60 21.78
CA THR A 156 6.60 1.60 22.61
C THR A 156 7.63 0.57 22.19
N ARG A 157 7.22 -0.52 21.55
CA ARG A 157 8.07 -1.68 21.22
C ARG A 157 8.56 -1.70 19.78
N LEU A 158 7.79 -1.12 18.86
CA LEU A 158 8.11 -1.04 17.45
C LEU A 158 8.27 0.42 17.00
N THR A 159 8.97 0.58 15.88
CA THR A 159 9.08 1.89 15.23
C THR A 159 7.93 2.05 14.26
N GLN A 160 7.07 3.06 14.49
CA GLN A 160 6.07 3.44 13.50
C GLN A 160 6.76 4.06 12.28
N LEU A 161 6.41 3.56 11.11
CA LEU A 161 6.86 4.14 9.86
C LEU A 161 6.11 5.45 9.57
N PRO A 162 6.75 6.44 8.97
CA PRO A 162 6.08 7.67 8.53
C PRO A 162 5.28 7.42 7.23
N LEU A 163 4.53 6.33 7.20
CA LEU A 163 3.72 5.83 6.09
C LEU A 163 2.39 5.36 6.65
N SER A 164 1.31 5.86 6.08
CA SER A 164 -0.04 5.38 6.36
C SER A 164 -0.92 5.52 5.13
N LEU A 165 -2.01 4.76 5.09
CA LEU A 165 -3.14 4.99 4.19
C LEU A 165 -4.31 5.45 5.03
N GLN A 166 -4.72 6.70 4.84
CA GLN A 166 -5.88 7.28 5.50
C GLN A 166 -7.15 7.02 4.68
N ASN A 167 -8.29 6.95 5.35
CA ASN A 167 -9.59 6.76 4.70
C ASN A 167 -9.61 5.54 3.76
N TRP A 168 -8.89 4.49 4.11
CA TRP A 168 -8.95 3.19 3.46
C TRP A 168 -9.95 2.30 4.19
N LEU A 169 -10.74 1.50 3.49
CA LEU A 169 -11.76 0.62 4.09
C LEU A 169 -12.70 1.35 5.07
N ARG A 170 -13.50 2.30 4.58
CA ARG A 170 -14.53 3.00 5.38
C ARG A 170 -13.98 3.84 6.53
N GLU A 171 -13.18 4.82 6.18
CA GLU A 171 -12.57 5.76 7.13
C GLU A 171 -11.49 5.15 8.05
N MET A 172 -11.13 3.88 7.88
CA MET A 172 -10.04 3.29 8.62
C MET A 172 -8.69 3.84 8.19
N GLU A 173 -7.74 3.82 9.10
CA GLU A 173 -6.34 4.10 8.81
C GLU A 173 -5.54 2.79 8.79
N ILE A 174 -4.59 2.69 7.88
CA ILE A 174 -3.56 1.65 7.91
C ILE A 174 -2.27 2.28 8.39
N THR A 175 -1.81 1.83 9.55
CA THR A 175 -0.57 2.27 10.18
C THR A 175 0.45 1.14 10.15
N LEU A 176 1.71 1.46 9.90
CA LEU A 176 2.77 0.48 9.66
C LEU A 176 3.86 0.59 10.73
N TYR A 177 4.26 -0.54 11.31
CA TYR A 177 5.29 -0.64 12.34
C TYR A 177 6.34 -1.67 11.95
N GLN A 178 7.59 -1.46 12.37
CA GLN A 178 8.69 -2.41 12.14
C GLN A 178 9.76 -2.35 13.24
N ASN A 179 10.55 -3.41 13.35
CA ASN A 179 11.81 -3.39 14.13
C ASN A 179 13.03 -3.86 13.32
N ALA A 180 12.82 -4.26 12.05
CA ALA A 180 13.87 -4.55 11.07
C ALA A 180 13.34 -4.24 9.65
N PRO A 181 14.22 -4.01 8.64
CA PRO A 181 13.79 -3.64 7.29
C PRO A 181 13.00 -4.72 6.53
N ASP A 182 13.09 -5.97 6.96
CA ASP A 182 12.52 -7.16 6.34
C ASP A 182 11.34 -7.76 7.13
N ASN A 183 10.78 -6.99 8.07
CA ASN A 183 9.56 -7.34 8.81
C ASN A 183 8.60 -6.16 8.93
N LEU A 184 7.35 -6.46 9.18
CA LEU A 184 6.30 -5.46 9.28
C LEU A 184 5.17 -5.96 10.17
N ALA A 185 4.55 -5.03 10.92
CA ALA A 185 3.22 -5.15 11.46
C ALA A 185 2.34 -4.06 10.83
N ALA A 186 1.29 -4.47 10.13
CA ALA A 186 0.30 -3.60 9.51
C ALA A 186 -0.97 -3.60 10.38
N VAL A 187 -1.33 -2.45 10.87
CA VAL A 187 -2.49 -2.24 11.73
C VAL A 187 -3.57 -1.52 10.94
N THR A 188 -4.76 -2.09 10.90
CA THR A 188 -5.94 -1.52 10.22
C THR A 188 -7.04 -1.32 11.26
N GLY A 189 -7.49 -0.09 11.44
CA GLY A 189 -8.54 0.21 12.42
C GLY A 189 -8.75 1.69 12.66
N ASP A 190 -9.43 1.98 13.73
CA ASP A 190 -9.69 3.32 14.26
C ASP A 190 -9.16 3.45 15.71
N GLU A 191 -9.57 4.51 16.42
CA GLU A 191 -9.12 4.78 17.78
C GLU A 191 -9.67 3.78 18.83
N GLU A 192 -10.78 3.07 18.50
CA GLU A 192 -11.44 2.18 19.47
C GLU A 192 -11.01 0.73 19.32
N SER A 193 -10.73 0.30 18.07
CA SER A 193 -10.35 -1.08 17.80
C SER A 193 -9.55 -1.21 16.50
N ALA A 194 -8.61 -2.13 16.48
CA ALA A 194 -7.81 -2.40 15.32
C ALA A 194 -7.55 -3.89 15.12
N SER A 195 -7.23 -4.25 13.88
CA SER A 195 -6.70 -5.56 13.52
C SER A 195 -5.27 -5.44 13.04
N MET A 196 -4.43 -6.40 13.40
CA MET A 196 -3.03 -6.42 13.02
C MET A 196 -2.68 -7.70 12.26
N LEU A 197 -1.99 -7.51 11.14
CA LEU A 197 -1.25 -8.53 10.43
C LEU A 197 0.23 -8.27 10.61
N TYR A 198 1.03 -9.31 10.91
CA TYR A 198 2.48 -9.13 11.00
C TYR A 198 3.24 -10.33 10.46
N GLY A 199 4.49 -10.11 10.09
CA GLY A 199 5.35 -11.15 9.60
C GLY A 199 6.70 -10.64 9.11
N ALA A 200 7.49 -11.53 8.54
CA ALA A 200 8.82 -11.24 8.05
C ALA A 200 9.22 -12.12 6.86
N VAL A 201 10.21 -11.65 6.11
CA VAL A 201 10.81 -12.37 4.98
C VAL A 201 11.63 -13.56 5.43
N CYS A 202 12.25 -13.50 6.62
CA CYS A 202 13.05 -14.60 7.15
C CYS A 202 12.67 -14.95 8.59
N GLU A 203 12.95 -16.21 8.99
CA GLU A 203 12.59 -16.74 10.31
C GLU A 203 13.27 -15.98 11.47
N GLU A 204 14.51 -15.54 11.30
CA GLU A 204 15.23 -14.79 12.34
C GLU A 204 14.54 -13.43 12.61
N SER A 205 14.17 -12.72 11.56
CA SER A 205 13.48 -11.44 11.65
C SER A 205 12.06 -11.62 12.22
N TYR A 206 11.37 -12.69 11.81
CA TYR A 206 10.06 -13.04 12.37
C TYR A 206 10.13 -13.27 13.87
N ARG A 207 11.07 -14.10 14.36
CA ARG A 207 11.22 -14.37 15.80
C ARG A 207 11.50 -13.10 16.61
N LYS A 208 12.25 -12.14 16.05
CA LYS A 208 12.50 -10.85 16.71
C LYS A 208 11.25 -10.00 16.79
N LEU A 209 10.45 -9.98 15.71
CA LEU A 209 9.19 -9.26 15.68
C LEU A 209 8.17 -9.89 16.62
N ASP A 210 7.99 -11.21 16.54
CA ASP A 210 7.07 -11.99 17.36
C ASP A 210 7.37 -11.84 18.86
N ALA A 211 8.65 -11.90 19.26
CA ALA A 211 9.06 -11.63 20.64
C ALA A 211 8.79 -10.18 21.11
N ALA A 212 8.87 -9.21 20.19
CA ALA A 212 8.51 -7.83 20.52
C ALA A 212 7.00 -7.65 20.67
N LEU A 213 6.21 -8.50 20.04
CA LEU A 213 4.74 -8.50 20.10
C LEU A 213 4.16 -9.41 21.17
N GLU A 214 5.00 -10.09 21.98
CA GLU A 214 4.52 -10.99 23.03
C GLU A 214 3.55 -10.28 24.00
N GLY A 215 2.33 -10.81 24.12
CA GLY A 215 1.27 -10.26 24.96
C GLY A 215 0.57 -9.03 24.39
N ILE A 216 0.71 -8.77 23.09
CA ILE A 216 -0.05 -7.75 22.35
C ILE A 216 -1.09 -8.45 21.48
N GLY A 217 -2.35 -8.06 21.64
CA GLY A 217 -3.47 -8.52 20.85
C GLY A 217 -3.96 -9.93 21.16
N GLU A 218 -5.17 -10.21 20.70
CA GLU A 218 -5.83 -11.51 20.82
C GLU A 218 -6.07 -12.11 19.44
N PRO A 219 -5.90 -13.44 19.22
CA PRO A 219 -6.22 -14.09 17.94
C PRO A 219 -7.70 -13.90 17.56
N MET A 220 -7.93 -13.51 16.30
CA MET A 220 -9.28 -13.36 15.74
C MET A 220 -9.82 -14.68 15.21
#